data_0a5dee5096add71c3a6a799152700f37
#
_entry.id   0a5dee5096add71c3a6a799152700f37
#
_cell.length_a   1.000
_cell.length_b   1.000
_cell.length_c   1.000
_cell.angle_alpha   90.00
_cell.angle_beta   90.00
_cell.angle_gamma   90.00
#
_symmetry.space_group_name_H-M   'P 1'
#
loop_
_entity.id
_entity.type
_entity.pdbx_description
1 polymer ?
#
loop_
_entity_poly.entity_id
_entity_poly.type
_entity_poly.pdbx_seq_one_letter_code
_entity_poly.pdbx_strand_id
1 'polypeptide(L)'
;AGDGVDANGFFDLAIALSLGLGLTVEGGRWPILAPASIVPLLLFLALRFHDNNYFFTKAFADTSARDIAFLQAHPGPALCDQLSLCHWAGKRSEVDVFNIGEAVKTGARDPAPLVRMIQTHHFAVLQLWDLDSLGPAVGNAIRKNYRTDHNNDNGQFLTPLN
;
A
#
# COMPACT_ATOMS: atom_id res chain seq x y z
N ALA A 1 -9.34 15.06 6.99
CA ALA A 1 -8.38 13.97 7.15
C ALA A 1 -7.73 13.79 5.77
N GLY A 2 -6.39 13.80 5.68
CA GLY A 2 -5.70 13.54 4.43
C GLY A 2 -5.82 12.08 4.03
N ASP A 3 -5.74 11.80 2.74
CA ASP A 3 -5.60 10.44 2.24
C ASP A 3 -4.35 9.81 2.89
N GLY A 4 -4.49 8.61 3.46
CA GLY A 4 -3.40 7.92 4.15
C GLY A 4 -3.40 8.04 5.67
N VAL A 5 -4.38 8.70 6.28
CA VAL A 5 -4.61 8.59 7.73
C VAL A 5 -5.37 7.29 7.98
N ASP A 6 -4.62 6.23 8.07
CA ASP A 6 -5.08 4.90 8.41
C ASP A 6 -5.20 4.75 9.95
N ALA A 7 -5.63 3.58 10.43
CA ALA A 7 -5.72 3.22 11.84
C ALA A 7 -4.45 3.55 12.65
N ASN A 8 -3.31 3.64 11.99
CA ASN A 8 -2.03 4.09 12.56
C ASN A 8 -2.08 5.49 13.19
N GLY A 9 -2.95 6.39 12.70
CA GLY A 9 -3.14 7.72 13.29
C GLY A 9 -3.76 7.70 14.70
N PHE A 10 -4.33 6.56 15.11
CA PHE A 10 -4.86 6.35 16.47
C PHE A 10 -3.90 5.62 17.40
N PHE A 11 -2.66 5.36 16.96
CA PHE A 11 -1.71 4.56 17.73
C PHE A 11 -1.37 5.21 19.07
N ASP A 12 -1.12 6.51 19.07
CA ASP A 12 -0.82 7.28 20.28
C ASP A 12 -2.03 7.29 21.25
N LEU A 13 -3.24 7.43 20.71
CA LEU A 13 -4.47 7.33 21.49
C LEU A 13 -4.64 5.94 22.10
N ALA A 14 -4.38 4.89 21.34
CA ALA A 14 -4.46 3.51 21.83
C ALA A 14 -3.45 3.24 22.94
N ILE A 15 -2.22 3.76 22.83
CA ILE A 15 -1.21 3.68 23.88
C ILE A 15 -1.68 4.43 25.15
N ALA A 16 -2.14 5.67 25.00
CA ALA A 16 -2.61 6.47 26.12
C ALA A 16 -3.79 5.84 26.86
N LEU A 17 -4.76 5.29 26.12
CA LEU A 17 -5.90 4.56 26.70
C LEU A 17 -5.45 3.28 27.40
N SER A 18 -4.51 2.53 26.83
CA SER A 18 -3.97 1.29 27.43
C SER A 18 -3.26 1.57 28.75
N LEU A 19 -2.45 2.63 28.82
CA LEU A 19 -1.77 3.07 30.05
C LEU A 19 -2.78 3.56 31.10
N GLY A 20 -3.74 4.40 30.71
CA GLY A 20 -4.80 4.87 31.59
C GLY A 20 -5.62 3.73 32.20
N LEU A 21 -5.96 2.74 31.37
CA LEU A 21 -6.67 1.54 31.81
C LEU A 21 -5.84 0.70 32.78
N GLY A 22 -4.55 0.49 32.48
CA GLY A 22 -3.62 -0.21 33.37
C GLY A 22 -3.55 0.40 34.77
N LEU A 23 -3.44 1.73 34.86
CA LEU A 23 -3.43 2.45 36.14
C LEU A 23 -4.74 2.34 36.93
N THR A 24 -5.89 2.32 36.25
CA THR A 24 -7.20 2.16 36.91
C THR A 24 -7.39 0.75 37.46
N VAL A 25 -6.87 -0.29 36.75
CA VAL A 25 -6.92 -1.68 37.19
C VAL A 25 -5.98 -1.91 38.41
N GLU A 26 -4.75 -1.36 38.35
CA GLU A 26 -3.79 -1.46 39.48
C GLU A 26 -4.33 -0.87 40.76
N GLY A 27 -5.10 0.24 40.68
CA GLY A 27 -5.74 0.88 41.84
C GLY A 27 -6.84 0.05 42.51
N GLY A 28 -7.19 -1.12 41.98
CA GLY A 28 -8.15 -2.07 42.57
C GLY A 28 -9.60 -1.57 42.66
N ARG A 29 -9.88 -0.35 42.14
CA ARG A 29 -11.19 0.30 42.25
C ARG A 29 -12.25 -0.24 41.28
N TRP A 30 -11.83 -0.89 40.21
CA TRP A 30 -12.72 -1.32 39.13
C TRP A 30 -12.31 -2.70 38.55
N PRO A 31 -12.49 -3.81 39.28
CA PRO A 31 -12.05 -5.12 38.85
C PRO A 31 -12.73 -5.60 37.53
N ILE A 32 -13.86 -5.00 37.18
CA ILE A 32 -14.61 -5.34 35.97
C ILE A 32 -14.05 -4.67 34.71
N LEU A 33 -13.24 -3.59 34.86
CA LEU A 33 -12.70 -2.87 33.72
C LEU A 33 -11.64 -3.67 32.94
N ALA A 34 -10.86 -4.52 33.61
CA ALA A 34 -9.89 -5.36 32.96
C ALA A 34 -10.55 -6.35 31.95
N PRO A 35 -11.53 -7.18 32.33
CA PRO A 35 -12.21 -8.03 31.35
C PRO A 35 -13.02 -7.22 30.33
N ALA A 36 -13.63 -6.10 30.71
CA ALA A 36 -14.39 -5.26 29.81
C ALA A 36 -13.54 -4.63 28.68
N SER A 37 -12.24 -4.44 28.91
CA SER A 37 -11.31 -3.93 27.88
C SER A 37 -10.70 -5.04 27.04
N ILE A 38 -10.42 -6.18 27.64
CA ILE A 38 -9.78 -7.31 26.94
C ILE A 38 -10.73 -7.95 25.92
N VAL A 39 -12.01 -8.11 26.26
CA VAL A 39 -12.99 -8.78 25.38
C VAL A 39 -13.14 -8.07 24.01
N PRO A 40 -13.36 -6.73 23.93
CA PRO A 40 -13.41 -6.03 22.65
C PRO A 40 -12.10 -6.12 21.87
N LEU A 41 -10.96 -6.08 22.57
CA LEU A 41 -9.65 -6.19 21.94
C LEU A 41 -9.44 -7.57 21.31
N LEU A 42 -9.78 -8.64 22.03
CA LEU A 42 -9.68 -9.99 21.50
C LEU A 42 -10.65 -10.23 20.34
N LEU A 43 -11.87 -9.69 20.42
CA LEU A 43 -12.84 -9.77 19.34
C LEU A 43 -12.34 -9.00 18.11
N PHE A 44 -11.83 -7.78 18.27
CA PHE A 44 -11.22 -7.02 17.19
C PHE A 44 -10.04 -7.77 16.56
N LEU A 45 -9.15 -8.31 17.37
CA LEU A 45 -8.01 -9.09 16.89
C LEU A 45 -8.46 -10.33 16.10
N ALA A 46 -9.46 -11.06 16.61
CA ALA A 46 -10.00 -12.23 15.92
C ALA A 46 -10.63 -11.88 14.56
N LEU A 47 -11.40 -10.79 14.49
CA LEU A 47 -11.98 -10.30 13.25
C LEU A 47 -10.89 -9.89 12.26
N ARG A 48 -9.89 -9.12 12.71
CA ARG A 48 -8.78 -8.68 11.85
C ARG A 48 -7.92 -9.86 11.40
N PHE A 49 -7.70 -10.85 12.26
CA PHE A 49 -6.98 -12.05 11.86
C PHE A 49 -7.73 -12.86 10.82
N HIS A 50 -9.06 -12.94 10.94
CA HIS A 50 -9.90 -13.59 9.95
C HIS A 50 -9.83 -12.87 8.58
N ASP A 51 -10.00 -11.56 8.57
CA ASP A 51 -9.96 -10.75 7.36
C ASP A 51 -8.59 -10.78 6.67
N ASN A 52 -7.50 -10.76 7.46
CA ASN A 52 -6.14 -10.76 6.93
C ASN A 52 -5.60 -12.17 6.63
N ASN A 53 -6.32 -13.23 6.98
CA ASN A 53 -5.84 -14.61 6.79
C ASN A 53 -5.55 -14.92 5.31
N TYR A 54 -6.22 -14.25 4.38
CA TYR A 54 -5.98 -14.40 2.95
C TYR A 54 -4.52 -14.07 2.56
N PHE A 55 -3.92 -13.02 3.13
CA PHE A 55 -2.53 -12.64 2.86
C PHE A 55 -1.50 -13.67 3.33
N PHE A 56 -1.90 -14.60 4.19
CA PHE A 56 -1.08 -15.73 4.63
C PHE A 56 -1.40 -17.03 3.89
N THR A 57 -2.28 -16.99 2.89
CA THR A 57 -2.64 -18.18 2.13
C THR A 57 -1.58 -18.49 1.08
N LYS A 58 -1.49 -19.79 0.74
CA LYS A 58 -0.64 -20.23 -0.37
C LYS A 58 -1.05 -19.59 -1.70
N ALA A 59 -2.33 -19.34 -1.91
CA ALA A 59 -2.84 -18.71 -3.14
C ALA A 59 -2.27 -17.30 -3.33
N PHE A 60 -2.22 -16.49 -2.26
CA PHE A 60 -1.61 -15.16 -2.32
C PHE A 60 -0.10 -15.24 -2.55
N ALA A 61 0.59 -16.18 -1.88
CA ALA A 61 2.03 -16.38 -2.08
C ALA A 61 2.35 -16.80 -3.52
N ASP A 62 1.57 -17.73 -4.10
CA ASP A 62 1.73 -18.19 -5.47
C ASP A 62 1.43 -17.06 -6.50
N THR A 63 0.47 -16.17 -6.21
CA THR A 63 0.18 -15.00 -7.03
C THR A 63 1.34 -14.02 -6.97
N SER A 64 1.82 -13.67 -5.79
CA SER A 64 2.96 -12.76 -5.62
C SER A 64 4.24 -13.32 -6.25
N ALA A 65 4.47 -14.63 -6.19
CA ALA A 65 5.62 -15.25 -6.85
C ALA A 65 5.55 -15.10 -8.39
N ARG A 66 4.37 -15.25 -8.98
CA ARG A 66 4.16 -15.04 -10.43
C ARG A 66 4.37 -13.59 -10.82
N ASP A 67 3.90 -12.65 -10.00
CA ASP A 67 4.06 -11.22 -10.25
C ASP A 67 5.52 -10.78 -10.14
N ILE A 68 6.27 -11.33 -9.18
CA ILE A 68 7.71 -11.12 -9.07
C ILE A 68 8.42 -11.66 -10.32
N ALA A 69 8.07 -12.86 -10.77
CA ALA A 69 8.65 -13.44 -11.99
C ALA A 69 8.30 -12.60 -13.22
N PHE A 70 7.07 -12.08 -13.32
CA PHE A 70 6.67 -11.16 -14.39
C PHE A 70 7.53 -9.89 -14.38
N LEU A 71 7.71 -9.25 -13.22
CA LEU A 71 8.58 -8.09 -13.10
C LEU A 71 10.03 -8.42 -13.52
N GLN A 72 10.57 -9.57 -13.12
CA GLN A 72 11.91 -10.01 -13.48
C GLN A 72 12.07 -10.21 -14.99
N ALA A 73 11.04 -10.73 -15.66
CA ALA A 73 11.04 -10.98 -17.10
C ALA A 73 11.07 -9.70 -17.95
N HIS A 74 10.78 -8.53 -17.37
CA HIS A 74 10.81 -7.24 -18.07
C HIS A 74 12.04 -6.44 -17.63
N PRO A 75 13.17 -6.50 -18.33
CA PRO A 75 14.40 -5.79 -17.95
C PRO A 75 14.19 -4.27 -18.02
N GLY A 76 14.79 -3.54 -17.06
CA GLY A 76 14.70 -2.08 -16.94
C GLY A 76 14.02 -1.64 -15.65
N PRO A 77 13.87 -0.31 -15.47
CA PRO A 77 13.20 0.27 -14.31
C PRO A 77 11.74 -0.16 -14.21
N ALA A 78 11.24 -0.25 -12.98
CA ALA A 78 9.83 -0.47 -12.72
C ALA A 78 9.30 0.61 -11.77
N LEU A 79 8.01 0.94 -11.91
CA LEU A 79 7.28 1.78 -10.98
C LEU A 79 6.31 0.89 -10.21
N CYS A 80 6.53 0.71 -8.92
CA CYS A 80 5.70 -0.14 -8.07
C CYS A 80 5.08 0.65 -6.92
N ASP A 81 3.78 0.54 -6.79
CA ASP A 81 3.03 0.97 -5.62
C ASP A 81 3.32 0.03 -4.45
N GLN A 82 3.31 -1.27 -4.70
CA GLN A 82 3.73 -2.28 -3.75
C GLN A 82 5.25 -2.52 -3.85
N LEU A 83 6.02 -1.73 -3.10
CA LEU A 83 7.49 -1.72 -3.15
C LEU A 83 8.13 -3.08 -2.89
N SER A 84 7.49 -3.95 -2.10
CA SER A 84 7.98 -5.31 -1.83
C SER A 84 8.10 -6.16 -3.09
N LEU A 85 7.16 -6.07 -4.03
CA LEU A 85 7.22 -6.82 -5.30
C LEU A 85 8.41 -6.38 -6.14
N CYS A 86 8.63 -5.07 -6.29
CA CYS A 86 9.79 -4.53 -6.98
C CYS A 86 11.10 -4.93 -6.29
N HIS A 87 11.15 -4.88 -4.96
CA HIS A 87 12.32 -5.28 -4.19
C HIS A 87 12.69 -6.75 -4.44
N TRP A 88 11.74 -7.66 -4.31
CA TRP A 88 11.96 -9.08 -4.54
C TRP A 88 12.23 -9.42 -6.02
N ALA A 89 11.76 -8.59 -6.94
CA ALA A 89 12.09 -8.69 -8.35
C ALA A 89 13.49 -8.14 -8.70
N GLY A 90 14.22 -7.58 -7.73
CA GLY A 90 15.52 -6.95 -7.95
C GLY A 90 15.44 -5.62 -8.70
N LYS A 91 14.27 -4.98 -8.72
CA LYS A 91 14.07 -3.68 -9.35
C LYS A 91 14.51 -2.55 -8.42
N ARG A 92 15.06 -1.49 -9.00
CA ARG A 92 15.36 -0.26 -8.24
C ARG A 92 14.08 0.54 -8.04
N SER A 93 13.83 0.97 -6.82
CA SER A 93 12.77 1.92 -6.50
C SER A 93 13.26 3.34 -6.82
N GLU A 94 12.81 3.89 -7.94
CA GLU A 94 13.16 5.26 -8.37
C GLU A 94 12.10 6.27 -7.94
N VAL A 95 10.87 5.81 -7.74
CA VAL A 95 9.72 6.65 -7.39
C VAL A 95 8.93 5.97 -6.28
N ASP A 96 8.70 6.70 -5.21
CA ASP A 96 7.76 6.32 -4.16
C ASP A 96 6.38 6.83 -4.56
N VAL A 97 5.51 5.92 -5.00
CA VAL A 97 4.19 6.22 -5.55
C VAL A 97 3.33 6.97 -4.54
N PHE A 98 3.35 6.54 -3.27
CA PHE A 98 2.54 7.16 -2.22
C PHE A 98 3.00 8.61 -1.94
N ASN A 99 4.26 8.82 -1.62
CA ASN A 99 4.77 10.14 -1.26
C ASN A 99 4.72 11.13 -2.44
N ILE A 100 5.00 10.66 -3.65
CA ILE A 100 4.90 11.49 -4.84
C ILE A 100 3.44 11.80 -5.17
N GLY A 101 2.56 10.81 -5.05
CA GLY A 101 1.12 10.99 -5.27
C GLY A 101 0.53 12.07 -4.35
N GLU A 102 0.83 12.00 -3.06
CA GLU A 102 0.39 13.00 -2.09
C GLU A 102 0.97 14.40 -2.38
N ALA A 103 2.25 14.48 -2.72
CA ALA A 103 2.89 15.75 -3.07
C ALA A 103 2.30 16.38 -4.35
N VAL A 104 1.94 15.57 -5.34
CA VAL A 104 1.28 16.01 -6.57
C VAL A 104 -0.16 16.45 -6.29
N LYS A 105 -0.94 15.65 -5.57
CA LYS A 105 -2.34 15.96 -5.22
C LYS A 105 -2.47 17.27 -4.41
N THR A 106 -1.53 17.50 -3.52
CA THR A 106 -1.49 18.73 -2.69
C THR A 106 -0.87 19.93 -3.40
N GLY A 107 -0.39 19.78 -4.64
CA GLY A 107 0.28 20.83 -5.39
C GLY A 107 1.70 21.16 -4.91
N ALA A 108 2.25 20.36 -3.99
CA ALA A 108 3.62 20.54 -3.49
C ALA A 108 4.69 20.09 -4.50
N ARG A 109 4.30 19.32 -5.52
CA ARG A 109 5.21 18.82 -6.55
C ARG A 109 4.58 18.90 -7.95
N ASP A 110 5.37 19.35 -8.92
CA ASP A 110 4.98 19.34 -10.33
C ASP A 110 4.96 17.90 -10.87
N PRO A 111 3.84 17.42 -11.45
CA PRO A 111 3.77 16.10 -12.08
C PRO A 111 4.52 16.00 -13.41
N ALA A 112 4.90 17.09 -14.04
CA ALA A 112 5.46 17.09 -15.39
C ALA A 112 6.72 16.23 -15.57
N PRO A 113 7.67 16.14 -14.62
CA PRO A 113 8.79 15.22 -14.74
C PRO A 113 8.36 13.77 -14.82
N LEU A 114 7.41 13.33 -13.98
CA LEU A 114 6.90 11.97 -13.98
C LEU A 114 6.08 11.66 -15.24
N VAL A 115 5.25 12.62 -15.69
CA VAL A 115 4.53 12.52 -16.97
C VAL A 115 5.51 12.27 -18.12
N ARG A 116 6.65 12.98 -18.17
CA ARG A 116 7.68 12.73 -19.20
C ARG A 116 8.28 11.34 -19.11
N MET A 117 8.58 10.84 -17.89
CA MET A 117 9.10 9.47 -17.71
C MET A 117 8.10 8.43 -18.26
N ILE A 118 6.81 8.62 -18.01
CA ILE A 118 5.75 7.75 -18.54
C ILE A 118 5.69 7.84 -20.08
N GLN A 119 5.69 9.04 -20.64
CA GLN A 119 5.60 9.27 -22.09
C GLN A 119 6.82 8.72 -22.86
N THR A 120 7.99 8.72 -22.24
CA THR A 120 9.22 8.18 -22.85
C THR A 120 9.43 6.70 -22.57
N HIS A 121 8.44 6.02 -22.00
CA HIS A 121 8.52 4.59 -21.62
C HIS A 121 9.75 4.28 -20.76
N HIS A 122 10.10 5.19 -19.84
CA HIS A 122 11.24 5.00 -18.94
C HIS A 122 11.10 3.72 -18.11
N PHE A 123 9.87 3.42 -17.67
CA PHE A 123 9.57 2.20 -16.92
C PHE A 123 9.20 1.06 -17.86
N ALA A 124 9.87 -0.06 -17.72
CA ALA A 124 9.55 -1.29 -18.45
C ALA A 124 8.22 -1.92 -17.98
N VAL A 125 7.88 -1.71 -16.71
CA VAL A 125 6.64 -2.20 -16.08
C VAL A 125 6.15 -1.21 -15.04
N LEU A 126 4.83 -1.04 -14.96
CA LEU A 126 4.17 -0.36 -13.84
C LEU A 126 3.35 -1.40 -13.07
N GLN A 127 3.39 -1.35 -11.74
CA GLN A 127 2.47 -2.05 -10.85
C GLN A 127 1.79 -1.00 -9.97
N LEU A 128 0.47 -0.85 -10.10
CA LEU A 128 -0.31 0.18 -9.43
C LEU A 128 -1.64 -0.39 -8.94
N TRP A 129 -2.07 0.04 -7.75
CA TRP A 129 -3.41 -0.25 -7.25
C TRP A 129 -4.47 0.60 -7.97
N ASP A 130 -4.15 1.86 -8.16
CA ASP A 130 -5.00 2.82 -8.85
C ASP A 130 -4.13 3.69 -9.79
N LEU A 131 -4.59 3.84 -11.03
CA LEU A 131 -3.87 4.64 -12.04
C LEU A 131 -3.83 6.13 -11.71
N ASP A 132 -4.75 6.60 -10.89
CA ASP A 132 -4.82 8.01 -10.46
C ASP A 132 -4.12 8.25 -9.10
N SER A 133 -3.48 7.25 -8.52
CA SER A 133 -2.72 7.38 -7.27
C SER A 133 -1.65 8.48 -7.32
N LEU A 134 -1.06 8.68 -8.50
CA LEU A 134 -0.06 9.73 -8.79
C LEU A 134 -0.66 11.05 -9.31
N GLY A 135 -1.98 11.20 -9.23
CA GLY A 135 -2.73 12.35 -9.74
C GLY A 135 -3.18 12.20 -11.19
N PRO A 136 -4.23 12.95 -11.59
CA PRO A 136 -4.92 12.73 -12.86
C PRO A 136 -4.06 12.98 -14.10
N ALA A 137 -3.08 13.88 -14.04
CA ALA A 137 -2.18 14.14 -15.17
C ALA A 137 -1.30 12.92 -15.48
N VAL A 138 -0.76 12.27 -14.43
CA VAL A 138 0.06 11.06 -14.55
C VAL A 138 -0.82 9.87 -14.96
N GLY A 139 -1.99 9.70 -14.35
CA GLY A 139 -2.95 8.65 -14.71
C GLY A 139 -3.36 8.70 -16.19
N ASN A 140 -3.63 9.91 -16.71
CA ASN A 140 -3.92 10.11 -18.13
C ASN A 140 -2.72 9.77 -19.04
N ALA A 141 -1.51 10.09 -18.61
CA ALA A 141 -0.30 9.72 -19.35
C ALA A 141 -0.11 8.19 -19.36
N ILE A 142 -0.34 7.52 -18.23
CA ILE A 142 -0.28 6.06 -18.15
C ILE A 142 -1.27 5.41 -19.12
N ARG A 143 -2.55 5.79 -19.08
CA ARG A 143 -3.60 5.24 -19.97
C ARG A 143 -3.29 5.42 -21.47
N LYS A 144 -2.53 6.45 -21.83
CA LYS A 144 -2.16 6.72 -23.23
C LYS A 144 -0.92 5.98 -23.69
N ASN A 145 -0.03 5.58 -22.78
CA ASN A 145 1.28 5.05 -23.13
C ASN A 145 1.53 3.61 -22.67
N TYR A 146 0.64 3.09 -21.80
CA TYR A 146 0.75 1.74 -21.23
C TYR A 146 -0.56 0.98 -21.41
N ARG A 147 -0.45 -0.32 -21.58
CA ARG A 147 -1.58 -1.25 -21.58
C ARG A 147 -1.52 -2.14 -20.35
N THR A 148 -2.67 -2.49 -19.81
CA THR A 148 -2.78 -3.49 -18.75
C THR A 148 -2.47 -4.87 -19.35
N ASP A 149 -1.52 -5.57 -18.75
CA ASP A 149 -1.22 -6.96 -19.05
C ASP A 149 -2.14 -7.87 -18.23
N HIS A 150 -2.14 -7.69 -16.91
CA HIS A 150 -3.05 -8.40 -16.02
C HIS A 150 -3.40 -7.56 -14.78
N ASN A 151 -4.42 -8.00 -14.05
CA ASN A 151 -4.87 -7.43 -12.78
C ASN A 151 -5.22 -8.55 -11.81
N ASN A 152 -4.77 -8.42 -10.56
CA ASN A 152 -5.01 -9.39 -9.50
C ASN A 152 -4.98 -8.71 -8.13
N ASP A 153 -4.85 -9.50 -7.06
CA ASP A 153 -4.81 -9.02 -5.68
C ASP A 153 -3.57 -8.16 -5.33
N ASN A 154 -2.58 -8.09 -6.21
CA ASN A 154 -1.43 -7.18 -6.09
C ASN A 154 -1.59 -5.92 -6.98
N GLY A 155 -2.77 -5.67 -7.53
CA GLY A 155 -3.08 -4.53 -8.38
C GLY A 155 -2.90 -4.81 -9.88
N GLN A 156 -2.79 -3.73 -10.64
CA GLN A 156 -2.66 -3.76 -12.10
C GLN A 156 -1.20 -3.75 -12.51
N PHE A 157 -0.86 -4.63 -13.46
CA PHE A 157 0.46 -4.68 -14.09
C PHE A 157 0.34 -4.17 -15.53
N LEU A 158 1.15 -3.18 -15.87
CA LEU A 158 1.07 -2.52 -17.16
C LEU A 158 2.44 -2.51 -17.84
N THR A 159 2.42 -2.69 -19.16
CA THR A 159 3.60 -2.64 -20.02
C THR A 159 3.45 -1.51 -21.05
N PRO A 160 4.55 -0.94 -21.59
CA PRO A 160 4.48 0.09 -22.61
C PRO A 160 3.67 -0.36 -23.83
N LEU A 161 2.93 0.58 -24.42
CA LEU A 161 2.38 0.41 -25.75
C LEU A 161 3.52 0.46 -26.79
N ASN A 162 3.55 -0.51 -27.71
CA ASN A 162 4.50 -0.52 -28.83
C ASN A 162 4.12 0.53 -29.86
#